data_8b7d21c4cf4518ab33fab1f52eca6e70
#
_entry.id   8b7d21c4cf4518ab33fab1f52eca6e70
#
_cell.length_a   1.000
_cell.length_b   1.000
_cell.length_c   1.000
_cell.angle_alpha   90.00
_cell.angle_beta   90.00
_cell.angle_gamma   90.00
#
_symmetry.space_group_name_H-M   'P 1'
#
loop_
_entity.id
_entity.type
_entity.pdbx_description
1 polymer ?
#
loop_
_entity_poly.entity_id
_entity_poly.type
_entity_poly.pdbx_seq_one_letter_code
_entity_poly.pdbx_strand_id
1 'polypeptide(L)'
;MPGGYAMGGAEPAAATSDESFGTLASPCGPGDASGATDQGVSDTEIRIGYGDDRGYTKSPGLNREMSDAMSAMIDWCNAQGGIGGRQIVGTDYDAAMTQANSVMQDACATQFMMVGHGFALDQTSEQTRIACNLAAVPGFTVSPEAANGPMTFQGVPFPVDVANGSMWFQMAEVHPELTDRFTLVGSTMPTIISSLQKIRSVAEAAGFDLLDCGVTLNYEGEASYVPFAQMVKDCGAGGLWTSRSATPNELNFFKAVTEAGVDPVLFGEATWYGEAVAEYNAGTGLIDGLMAGMQFQPLENADSVPAVAKYVELVEGRDGKTALLGMQATSSFLLWATAADACGSDLTRQCMIDELSSIHEWDGGGLHAVTDPGANLPSPCGLMVQLDGADYSQAYPSDSAQFECDERYLVRTDASTWGTELGEDRVATKFLGPAVLTPRA
;
A
#
# COMPACT_ATOMS: atom_id res chain seq x y z
N MET A 1 5.36 23.95 -34.85
CA MET A 1 3.92 23.65 -34.77
C MET A 1 3.78 22.56 -33.73
N PRO A 2 3.16 22.79 -32.59
CA PRO A 2 2.97 21.75 -31.60
C PRO A 2 1.73 20.92 -31.98
N GLY A 3 1.90 19.61 -32.10
CA GLY A 3 0.81 18.66 -32.31
C GLY A 3 0.02 18.50 -31.01
N GLY A 4 -1.24 18.91 -31.03
CA GLY A 4 -2.16 18.68 -29.94
C GLY A 4 -2.52 17.19 -29.84
N TYR A 5 -2.33 16.61 -28.68
CA TYR A 5 -2.94 15.34 -28.32
C TYR A 5 -4.43 15.56 -28.09
N ALA A 6 -5.24 14.91 -28.90
CA ALA A 6 -6.67 14.86 -28.70
C ALA A 6 -6.97 14.03 -27.45
N MET A 7 -7.58 14.66 -26.47
CA MET A 7 -8.19 13.98 -25.33
C MET A 7 -9.28 13.03 -25.86
N GLY A 8 -9.06 11.74 -25.72
CA GLY A 8 -10.08 10.74 -25.97
C GLY A 8 -11.19 10.92 -24.95
N GLY A 9 -12.42 11.15 -25.44
CA GLY A 9 -13.59 11.18 -24.59
C GLY A 9 -13.75 9.85 -23.88
N ALA A 10 -14.08 9.90 -22.59
CA ALA A 10 -14.40 8.73 -21.80
C ALA A 10 -15.48 7.90 -22.51
N GLU A 11 -15.15 6.68 -22.89
CA GLU A 11 -16.16 5.70 -23.30
C GLU A 11 -17.08 5.42 -22.08
N PRO A 12 -18.39 5.25 -22.29
CA PRO A 12 -19.29 4.91 -21.21
C PRO A 12 -18.84 3.60 -20.57
N ALA A 13 -18.74 3.59 -19.25
CA ALA A 13 -18.37 2.42 -18.45
C ALA A 13 -19.15 1.19 -18.96
N ALA A 14 -18.42 0.12 -19.27
CA ALA A 14 -19.02 -1.15 -19.63
C ALA A 14 -19.95 -1.61 -18.49
N ALA A 15 -21.12 -2.12 -18.85
CA ALA A 15 -22.05 -2.66 -17.86
C ALA A 15 -21.34 -3.79 -17.10
N THR A 16 -21.16 -3.60 -15.77
CA THR A 16 -20.55 -4.59 -14.91
C THR A 16 -21.50 -5.79 -14.76
N SER A 17 -21.00 -7.01 -15.00
CA SER A 17 -21.71 -8.23 -14.59
C SER A 17 -21.56 -8.37 -13.08
N ASP A 18 -22.48 -9.05 -12.40
CA ASP A 18 -22.39 -9.33 -10.94
C ASP A 18 -21.08 -10.10 -10.58
N GLU A 19 -20.42 -10.68 -11.56
CA GLU A 19 -19.16 -11.45 -11.45
C GLU A 19 -17.90 -10.60 -11.61
N SER A 20 -17.99 -9.38 -12.14
CA SER A 20 -16.83 -8.48 -12.32
C SER A 20 -16.46 -7.76 -11.03
N PHE A 21 -15.20 -7.33 -10.92
CA PHE A 21 -14.75 -6.40 -9.88
C PHE A 21 -14.49 -5.02 -10.51
N GLY A 22 -15.41 -4.09 -10.35
CA GLY A 22 -15.34 -2.82 -11.04
C GLY A 22 -15.29 -2.99 -12.56
N THR A 23 -14.22 -2.49 -13.18
CA THR A 23 -13.96 -2.62 -14.64
C THR A 23 -13.24 -3.91 -15.01
N LEU A 24 -12.69 -4.64 -14.03
CA LEU A 24 -11.98 -5.89 -14.23
C LEU A 24 -12.97 -7.05 -14.38
N ALA A 25 -12.89 -7.78 -15.49
CA ALA A 25 -13.58 -9.07 -15.61
C ALA A 25 -13.07 -10.03 -14.51
N SER A 26 -13.97 -10.79 -13.89
CA SER A 26 -13.55 -11.69 -12.83
C SER A 26 -12.50 -12.70 -13.32
N PRO A 27 -11.34 -12.80 -12.65
CA PRO A 27 -10.38 -13.86 -12.90
C PRO A 27 -10.79 -15.19 -12.24
N CYS A 28 -11.94 -15.20 -11.55
CA CYS A 28 -12.44 -16.34 -10.81
C CYS A 28 -13.57 -17.01 -11.59
N GLY A 29 -13.59 -18.34 -11.59
CA GLY A 29 -14.63 -19.09 -12.26
C GLY A 29 -14.39 -20.59 -12.24
N PRO A 30 -15.41 -21.37 -12.69
CA PRO A 30 -15.26 -22.80 -12.87
C PRO A 30 -14.29 -23.07 -14.02
N GLY A 31 -13.61 -24.21 -13.94
CA GLY A 31 -12.69 -24.67 -14.97
C GLY A 31 -12.30 -26.13 -14.75
N ASP A 32 -11.34 -26.59 -15.52
CA ASP A 32 -10.81 -27.96 -15.47
C ASP A 32 -9.30 -27.99 -15.16
N ALA A 33 -8.79 -26.91 -14.57
CA ALA A 33 -7.40 -26.86 -14.14
C ALA A 33 -7.09 -27.98 -13.17
N SER A 34 -5.97 -28.69 -13.38
CA SER A 34 -5.64 -29.90 -12.64
C SER A 34 -4.12 -30.04 -12.48
N GLY A 35 -3.72 -30.93 -11.58
CA GLY A 35 -2.33 -31.24 -11.28
C GLY A 35 -1.83 -30.63 -9.98
N ALA A 36 -1.03 -31.39 -9.23
CA ALA A 36 -0.24 -30.89 -8.10
C ALA A 36 1.09 -30.34 -8.65
N THR A 37 1.07 -29.15 -9.20
CA THR A 37 2.13 -28.61 -10.05
C THR A 37 3.22 -27.90 -9.27
N ASP A 38 2.91 -27.45 -8.04
CA ASP A 38 3.84 -26.79 -7.13
C ASP A 38 3.41 -27.03 -5.68
N GLN A 39 4.24 -26.61 -4.71
CA GLN A 39 3.86 -26.62 -3.30
C GLN A 39 2.59 -25.77 -3.09
N GLY A 40 1.63 -26.31 -2.36
CA GLY A 40 0.37 -25.61 -2.09
C GLY A 40 -0.64 -25.64 -3.24
N VAL A 41 -0.34 -26.30 -4.37
CA VAL A 41 -1.25 -26.48 -5.50
C VAL A 41 -1.64 -27.95 -5.62
N SER A 42 -2.93 -28.23 -5.76
CA SER A 42 -3.49 -29.56 -6.01
C SER A 42 -4.51 -29.52 -7.16
N ASP A 43 -5.13 -30.66 -7.47
CA ASP A 43 -6.22 -30.69 -8.45
C ASP A 43 -7.40 -29.80 -8.09
N THR A 44 -7.62 -29.51 -6.80
CA THR A 44 -8.83 -28.86 -6.31
C THR A 44 -8.59 -27.62 -5.47
N GLU A 45 -7.34 -27.36 -5.04
CA GLU A 45 -7.03 -26.29 -4.10
C GLU A 45 -5.75 -25.54 -4.47
N ILE A 46 -5.73 -24.23 -4.16
CA ILE A 46 -4.56 -23.36 -4.15
C ILE A 46 -4.42 -22.76 -2.76
N ARG A 47 -3.29 -22.99 -2.08
CA ARG A 47 -3.02 -22.49 -0.72
C ARG A 47 -2.22 -21.22 -0.77
N ILE A 48 -2.76 -20.13 -0.22
CA ILE A 48 -2.07 -18.85 -0.09
C ILE A 48 -2.00 -18.40 1.37
N GLY A 49 -0.91 -17.71 1.72
CA GLY A 49 -0.80 -17.03 3.00
C GLY A 49 -1.11 -15.54 2.84
N TYR A 50 -1.81 -14.95 3.81
CA TYR A 50 -2.01 -13.50 3.94
C TYR A 50 -1.90 -13.11 5.41
N GLY A 51 -1.93 -11.82 5.73
CA GLY A 51 -1.89 -11.42 7.13
C GLY A 51 -1.40 -9.99 7.35
N ASP A 52 -1.40 -9.63 8.63
CA ASP A 52 -1.15 -8.29 9.14
C ASP A 52 -0.47 -8.30 10.52
N ASP A 53 -0.50 -7.16 11.22
CA ASP A 53 0.08 -6.99 12.57
C ASP A 53 -0.98 -6.78 13.66
N ARG A 54 -2.22 -7.28 13.49
CA ARG A 54 -3.37 -7.00 14.38
C ARG A 54 -3.19 -7.40 15.85
N GLY A 55 -2.30 -8.36 16.12
CA GLY A 55 -1.93 -8.77 17.49
C GLY A 55 -0.93 -7.86 18.19
N TYR A 56 -0.51 -6.74 17.54
CA TYR A 56 0.42 -5.81 18.18
C TYR A 56 -0.21 -5.15 19.41
N THR A 57 0.35 -5.44 20.59
CA THR A 57 -0.25 -5.06 21.88
C THR A 57 -0.33 -3.55 22.14
N LYS A 58 0.52 -2.75 21.47
CA LYS A 58 0.52 -1.27 21.59
C LYS A 58 -0.53 -0.62 20.65
N SER A 59 -0.97 -1.35 19.62
CA SER A 59 -2.03 -0.93 18.69
C SER A 59 -2.85 -2.16 18.28
N PRO A 60 -3.70 -2.69 19.17
CA PRO A 60 -4.53 -3.86 18.85
C PRO A 60 -5.41 -3.60 17.61
N GLY A 61 -5.41 -4.54 16.69
CA GLY A 61 -6.11 -4.42 15.42
C GLY A 61 -5.32 -3.69 14.32
N LEU A 62 -4.03 -3.44 14.51
CA LEU A 62 -3.17 -2.77 13.50
C LEU A 62 -3.25 -3.51 12.15
N ASN A 63 -3.65 -2.80 11.11
CA ASN A 63 -3.77 -3.26 9.72
C ASN A 63 -4.76 -4.44 9.50
N ARG A 64 -5.67 -4.69 10.44
CA ARG A 64 -6.64 -5.79 10.39
C ARG A 64 -7.48 -5.79 9.12
N GLU A 65 -7.79 -4.63 8.57
CA GLU A 65 -8.55 -4.46 7.34
C GLU A 65 -7.96 -5.23 6.14
N MET A 66 -6.66 -5.55 6.17
CA MET A 66 -6.01 -6.37 5.13
C MET A 66 -6.51 -7.82 5.19
N SER A 67 -6.52 -8.42 6.38
CA SER A 67 -7.04 -9.78 6.57
C SER A 67 -8.55 -9.85 6.35
N ASP A 68 -9.29 -8.84 6.76
CA ASP A 68 -10.73 -8.74 6.50
C ASP A 68 -11.01 -8.71 4.99
N ALA A 69 -10.28 -7.89 4.23
CA ALA A 69 -10.39 -7.80 2.78
C ALA A 69 -9.97 -9.12 2.09
N MET A 70 -8.85 -9.71 2.48
CA MET A 70 -8.39 -10.98 1.88
C MET A 70 -9.39 -12.11 2.10
N SER A 71 -9.98 -12.20 3.29
CA SER A 71 -11.03 -13.18 3.57
C SER A 71 -12.27 -12.96 2.68
N ALA A 72 -12.68 -11.71 2.48
CA ALA A 72 -13.81 -11.35 1.62
C ALA A 72 -13.52 -11.71 0.14
N MET A 73 -12.32 -11.40 -0.35
CA MET A 73 -11.91 -11.68 -1.73
C MET A 73 -11.78 -13.19 -2.01
N ILE A 74 -11.28 -13.96 -1.05
CA ILE A 74 -11.20 -15.44 -1.15
C ILE A 74 -12.61 -16.02 -1.28
N ASP A 75 -13.55 -15.58 -0.43
CA ASP A 75 -14.93 -16.10 -0.49
C ASP A 75 -15.63 -15.68 -1.78
N TRP A 76 -15.44 -14.43 -2.22
CA TRP A 76 -15.99 -13.92 -3.49
C TRP A 76 -15.50 -14.75 -4.68
N CYS A 77 -14.21 -15.08 -4.72
CA CYS A 77 -13.62 -15.88 -5.79
C CYS A 77 -14.10 -17.35 -5.72
N ASN A 78 -14.11 -17.94 -4.51
CA ASN A 78 -14.55 -19.30 -4.31
C ASN A 78 -16.03 -19.51 -4.63
N ALA A 79 -16.87 -18.51 -4.34
CA ALA A 79 -18.31 -18.55 -4.71
C ALA A 79 -18.54 -18.60 -6.22
N GLN A 80 -17.60 -18.08 -7.03
CA GLN A 80 -17.63 -18.15 -8.48
C GLN A 80 -17.04 -19.45 -9.05
N GLY A 81 -16.43 -20.29 -8.22
CA GLY A 81 -15.80 -21.54 -8.64
C GLY A 81 -14.30 -21.62 -8.40
N GLY A 82 -13.69 -20.58 -7.81
CA GLY A 82 -12.24 -20.49 -7.55
C GLY A 82 -11.46 -20.06 -8.79
N ILE A 83 -10.20 -20.44 -8.91
CA ILE A 83 -9.34 -20.14 -10.06
C ILE A 83 -9.26 -21.38 -10.97
N GLY A 84 -9.88 -21.29 -12.15
CA GLY A 84 -9.93 -22.41 -13.08
C GLY A 84 -10.54 -23.70 -12.48
N GLY A 85 -11.45 -23.56 -11.49
CA GLY A 85 -12.09 -24.66 -10.77
C GLY A 85 -11.39 -25.10 -9.47
N ARG A 86 -10.20 -24.55 -9.15
CA ARG A 86 -9.50 -24.79 -7.87
C ARG A 86 -9.96 -23.80 -6.81
N GLN A 87 -10.36 -24.29 -5.63
CA GLN A 87 -10.73 -23.43 -4.51
C GLN A 87 -9.49 -22.83 -3.85
N ILE A 88 -9.57 -21.57 -3.45
CA ILE A 88 -8.51 -20.89 -2.71
C ILE A 88 -8.64 -21.23 -1.23
N VAL A 89 -7.57 -21.73 -0.64
CA VAL A 89 -7.46 -21.99 0.81
C VAL A 89 -6.50 -20.98 1.40
N GLY A 90 -7.05 -19.98 2.09
CA GLY A 90 -6.27 -18.92 2.72
C GLY A 90 -5.81 -19.31 4.12
N THR A 91 -4.57 -19.01 4.47
CA THR A 91 -4.06 -19.03 5.85
C THR A 91 -3.84 -17.62 6.33
N ASP A 92 -4.58 -17.22 7.35
CA ASP A 92 -4.56 -15.89 7.94
C ASP A 92 -3.51 -15.81 9.05
N TYR A 93 -2.41 -15.11 8.80
CA TYR A 93 -1.30 -14.93 9.73
C TYR A 93 -1.38 -13.61 10.49
N ASP A 94 -0.89 -13.61 11.73
CA ASP A 94 -0.71 -12.43 12.55
C ASP A 94 0.77 -12.33 12.96
N ALA A 95 1.48 -11.38 12.40
CA ALA A 95 2.89 -11.16 12.72
C ALA A 95 3.09 -10.37 14.03
N ALA A 96 2.02 -9.78 14.57
CA ALA A 96 2.06 -9.03 15.83
C ALA A 96 3.29 -8.10 15.92
N MET A 97 3.69 -7.49 14.83
CA MET A 97 4.85 -6.62 14.64
C MET A 97 6.19 -7.37 14.61
N THR A 98 6.41 -8.34 15.49
CA THR A 98 7.74 -8.93 15.73
C THR A 98 7.88 -10.38 15.28
N GLN A 99 6.82 -10.99 14.76
CA GLN A 99 6.81 -12.42 14.39
C GLN A 99 6.82 -12.67 12.88
N ALA A 100 7.05 -11.64 12.05
CA ALA A 100 7.04 -11.75 10.60
C ALA A 100 7.94 -12.89 10.09
N ASN A 101 9.13 -13.09 10.68
CA ASN A 101 10.01 -14.19 10.29
C ASN A 101 9.45 -15.57 10.64
N SER A 102 8.79 -15.73 11.79
CA SER A 102 8.14 -17.01 12.18
C SER A 102 6.98 -17.33 11.25
N VAL A 103 6.14 -16.33 10.95
CA VAL A 103 5.06 -16.43 9.96
C VAL A 103 5.62 -16.88 8.61
N MET A 104 6.71 -16.28 8.15
CA MET A 104 7.29 -16.61 6.85
C MET A 104 7.89 -18.02 6.82
N GLN A 105 8.44 -18.52 7.93
CA GLN A 105 8.89 -19.91 8.04
C GLN A 105 7.73 -20.90 7.88
N ASP A 106 6.58 -20.64 8.53
CA ASP A 106 5.38 -21.46 8.38
C ASP A 106 4.81 -21.40 6.96
N ALA A 107 4.78 -20.20 6.36
CA ALA A 107 4.36 -20.00 4.99
C ALA A 107 5.26 -20.74 3.98
N CYS A 108 6.59 -20.69 4.16
CA CYS A 108 7.55 -21.46 3.36
C CYS A 108 7.28 -22.96 3.37
N ALA A 109 6.74 -23.50 4.45
CA ALA A 109 6.49 -24.93 4.57
C ALA A 109 5.21 -25.40 3.86
N THR A 110 4.23 -24.51 3.65
CA THR A 110 2.87 -24.95 3.30
C THR A 110 2.20 -24.14 2.19
N GLN A 111 2.58 -22.87 1.99
CA GLN A 111 1.87 -22.00 1.06
C GLN A 111 2.46 -22.05 -0.35
N PHE A 112 1.63 -21.82 -1.34
CA PHE A 112 2.04 -21.60 -2.72
C PHE A 112 2.69 -20.22 -2.87
N MET A 113 2.01 -19.16 -2.39
CA MET A 113 2.47 -17.78 -2.40
C MET A 113 1.97 -17.02 -1.16
N MET A 114 2.59 -15.89 -0.88
CA MET A 114 2.03 -14.86 0.01
C MET A 114 1.29 -13.82 -0.81
N VAL A 115 0.04 -13.51 -0.44
CA VAL A 115 -0.84 -12.59 -1.20
C VAL A 115 -1.54 -11.63 -0.25
N GLY A 116 -1.58 -10.34 -0.56
CA GLY A 116 -2.30 -9.34 0.21
C GLY A 116 -1.83 -9.10 1.65
N HIS A 117 -0.66 -9.64 2.02
CA HIS A 117 -0.08 -9.42 3.35
C HIS A 117 0.64 -8.08 3.44
N GLY A 118 0.84 -7.60 4.67
CA GLY A 118 1.67 -6.43 4.96
C GLY A 118 2.15 -6.46 6.41
N PHE A 119 3.47 -6.47 6.61
CA PHE A 119 4.11 -6.49 7.93
C PHE A 119 4.98 -5.27 8.12
N ALA A 120 4.80 -4.56 9.23
CA ALA A 120 5.53 -3.32 9.50
C ALA A 120 7.05 -3.51 9.65
N LEU A 121 7.50 -4.71 10.04
CA LEU A 121 8.91 -5.10 10.14
C LEU A 121 9.25 -6.21 9.12
N ASP A 122 8.84 -6.03 7.88
CA ASP A 122 8.98 -6.98 6.76
C ASP A 122 10.44 -7.38 6.48
N GLN A 123 11.42 -6.49 6.70
CA GLN A 123 12.85 -6.81 6.52
C GLN A 123 13.31 -8.04 7.32
N THR A 124 12.59 -8.40 8.39
CA THR A 124 12.95 -9.55 9.24
C THR A 124 12.60 -10.90 8.60
N SER A 125 11.71 -10.91 7.62
CA SER A 125 11.19 -12.12 6.96
C SER A 125 11.74 -12.36 5.56
N GLU A 126 12.27 -11.33 4.88
CA GLU A 126 12.65 -11.40 3.48
C GLU A 126 13.74 -12.44 3.17
N GLN A 127 14.75 -12.57 4.01
CA GLN A 127 15.76 -13.61 3.82
C GLN A 127 15.15 -15.01 3.80
N THR A 128 14.19 -15.28 4.70
CA THR A 128 13.49 -16.56 4.80
C THR A 128 12.62 -16.79 3.55
N ARG A 129 11.84 -15.80 3.14
CA ARG A 129 10.97 -15.85 1.96
C ARG A 129 11.75 -16.18 0.68
N ILE A 130 12.84 -15.45 0.47
CA ILE A 130 13.69 -15.60 -0.73
C ILE A 130 14.39 -16.98 -0.74
N ALA A 131 14.88 -17.43 0.42
CA ALA A 131 15.57 -18.71 0.53
C ALA A 131 14.70 -19.93 0.19
N CYS A 132 13.38 -19.85 0.38
CA CYS A 132 12.43 -20.92 0.02
C CYS A 132 11.72 -20.67 -1.32
N ASN A 133 12.10 -19.66 -2.10
CA ASN A 133 11.46 -19.25 -3.35
C ASN A 133 9.95 -19.00 -3.20
N LEU A 134 9.51 -18.43 -2.08
CA LEU A 134 8.12 -18.06 -1.86
C LEU A 134 7.84 -16.72 -2.53
N ALA A 135 7.20 -16.75 -3.69
CA ALA A 135 6.79 -15.53 -4.38
C ALA A 135 5.69 -14.80 -3.60
N ALA A 136 5.63 -13.47 -3.77
CA ALA A 136 4.75 -12.61 -2.99
C ALA A 136 4.06 -11.55 -3.85
N VAL A 137 2.78 -11.30 -3.54
CA VAL A 137 2.01 -10.14 -4.01
C VAL A 137 1.50 -9.39 -2.78
N PRO A 138 2.39 -8.65 -2.07
CA PRO A 138 2.02 -7.97 -0.82
C PRO A 138 1.04 -6.81 -1.08
N GLY A 139 0.20 -6.50 -0.09
CA GLY A 139 -0.61 -5.29 -0.10
C GLY A 139 0.25 -4.05 0.06
N PHE A 140 1.22 -4.08 0.97
CA PHE A 140 2.25 -3.05 1.09
C PHE A 140 3.60 -3.65 1.47
N THR A 141 4.65 -2.88 1.23
CA THR A 141 6.02 -3.14 1.70
C THR A 141 6.59 -1.88 2.35
N VAL A 142 7.51 -2.05 3.29
CA VAL A 142 8.15 -0.93 4.01
C VAL A 142 9.66 -0.93 3.84
N SER A 143 10.31 -2.07 3.96
CA SER A 143 11.77 -2.16 3.82
C SER A 143 12.22 -2.19 2.37
N PRO A 144 13.44 -1.70 2.09
CA PRO A 144 14.03 -1.81 0.76
C PRO A 144 14.13 -3.24 0.25
N GLU A 145 14.42 -4.19 1.15
CA GLU A 145 14.54 -5.59 0.81
C GLU A 145 13.22 -6.23 0.35
N ALA A 146 12.09 -5.75 0.88
CA ALA A 146 10.77 -6.18 0.47
C ALA A 146 10.28 -5.41 -0.77
N ALA A 147 10.44 -4.09 -0.79
CA ALA A 147 9.96 -3.21 -1.85
C ALA A 147 10.56 -3.51 -3.24
N ASN A 148 11.85 -3.87 -3.27
CA ASN A 148 12.56 -4.31 -4.47
C ASN A 148 13.01 -5.78 -4.36
N GLY A 149 12.35 -6.57 -3.52
CA GLY A 149 12.70 -7.98 -3.33
C GLY A 149 12.49 -8.81 -4.60
N PRO A 150 13.30 -9.85 -4.84
CA PRO A 150 13.04 -10.78 -5.93
C PRO A 150 11.70 -11.49 -5.71
N MET A 151 11.02 -11.84 -6.80
CA MET A 151 9.73 -12.53 -6.79
C MET A 151 8.63 -11.75 -6.01
N THR A 152 8.73 -10.41 -5.96
CA THR A 152 7.75 -9.53 -5.30
C THR A 152 7.09 -8.65 -6.35
N PHE A 153 5.74 -8.68 -6.36
CA PHE A 153 4.93 -7.88 -7.28
C PHE A 153 3.83 -7.17 -6.48
N GLN A 154 3.68 -5.88 -6.61
CA GLN A 154 2.69 -5.10 -5.86
C GLN A 154 1.64 -4.51 -6.79
N GLY A 155 0.37 -4.55 -6.41
CA GLY A 155 -0.68 -3.84 -7.15
C GLY A 155 -0.41 -2.33 -7.22
N VAL A 156 0.09 -1.74 -6.13
CA VAL A 156 0.60 -0.37 -6.10
C VAL A 156 2.05 -0.39 -5.62
N PRO A 157 3.02 -0.45 -6.56
CA PRO A 157 4.43 -0.54 -6.24
C PRO A 157 4.96 0.64 -5.43
N PHE A 158 5.86 0.34 -4.48
CA PHE A 158 6.54 1.33 -3.66
C PHE A 158 8.07 1.11 -3.65
N PRO A 159 8.73 1.02 -4.83
CA PRO A 159 10.17 0.73 -4.91
C PRO A 159 11.01 1.84 -4.29
N VAL A 160 12.28 1.51 -3.95
CA VAL A 160 13.17 2.45 -3.30
C VAL A 160 13.81 3.48 -4.24
N ASP A 161 13.89 3.17 -5.52
CA ASP A 161 14.57 3.99 -6.54
C ASP A 161 13.63 4.89 -7.34
N VAL A 162 12.31 4.70 -7.21
CA VAL A 162 11.27 5.56 -7.79
C VAL A 162 10.14 5.71 -6.79
N ALA A 163 9.69 6.93 -6.58
CA ALA A 163 8.55 7.22 -5.71
C ALA A 163 7.46 7.98 -6.45
N ASN A 164 6.20 7.71 -6.11
CA ASN A 164 5.13 8.65 -6.42
C ASN A 164 5.24 9.86 -5.48
N GLY A 165 5.45 11.02 -6.05
CA GLY A 165 5.56 12.30 -5.34
C GLY A 165 4.30 13.14 -5.41
N SER A 166 3.22 12.65 -6.04
CA SER A 166 2.00 13.44 -6.32
C SER A 166 1.56 14.27 -5.12
N MET A 167 1.48 13.64 -3.94
CA MET A 167 1.04 14.30 -2.72
C MET A 167 1.91 15.51 -2.33
N TRP A 168 3.22 15.47 -2.58
CA TRP A 168 4.12 16.57 -2.26
C TRP A 168 4.00 17.72 -3.25
N PHE A 169 3.88 17.40 -4.56
CA PHE A 169 3.64 18.42 -5.59
C PHE A 169 2.29 19.08 -5.40
N GLN A 170 1.24 18.30 -5.13
CA GLN A 170 -0.11 18.79 -4.85
C GLN A 170 -0.14 19.66 -3.57
N MET A 171 0.56 19.23 -2.50
CA MET A 171 0.70 20.03 -1.28
C MET A 171 1.40 21.37 -1.54
N ALA A 172 2.45 21.39 -2.37
CA ALA A 172 3.12 22.62 -2.76
C ALA A 172 2.21 23.58 -3.57
N GLU A 173 1.24 23.04 -4.30
CA GLU A 173 0.25 23.85 -5.04
C GLU A 173 -0.86 24.38 -4.13
N VAL A 174 -1.35 23.56 -3.19
CA VAL A 174 -2.42 23.94 -2.25
C VAL A 174 -1.90 24.85 -1.14
N HIS A 175 -0.67 24.60 -0.65
CA HIS A 175 -0.05 25.31 0.46
C HIS A 175 1.36 25.81 0.10
N PRO A 176 1.51 26.69 -0.89
CA PRO A 176 2.82 27.21 -1.31
C PRO A 176 3.57 27.93 -0.18
N GLU A 177 2.86 28.45 0.82
CA GLU A 177 3.43 29.14 1.99
C GLU A 177 4.11 28.16 2.98
N LEU A 178 3.95 26.86 2.80
CA LEU A 178 4.55 25.83 3.66
C LEU A 178 5.85 25.25 3.09
N THR A 179 6.24 25.57 1.88
CA THR A 179 7.39 24.93 1.21
C THR A 179 8.73 25.17 1.93
N ASP A 180 8.86 26.22 2.72
CA ASP A 180 10.03 26.53 3.57
C ASP A 180 9.75 26.40 5.09
N ARG A 181 8.57 25.86 5.45
CA ARG A 181 8.11 25.76 6.84
C ARG A 181 7.58 24.36 7.19
N PHE A 182 7.94 23.37 6.41
CA PHE A 182 7.49 21.98 6.60
C PHE A 182 8.56 21.14 7.28
N THR A 183 8.18 20.23 8.18
CA THR A 183 9.12 19.29 8.81
C THR A 183 8.60 17.87 8.75
N LEU A 184 9.52 16.91 8.68
CA LEU A 184 9.24 15.48 8.75
C LEU A 184 9.44 14.99 10.19
N VAL A 185 8.45 14.25 10.68
CA VAL A 185 8.54 13.59 11.99
C VAL A 185 9.22 12.24 11.82
N GLY A 186 10.37 12.06 12.44
CA GLY A 186 11.15 10.83 12.41
C GLY A 186 10.63 9.76 13.35
N SER A 187 11.17 8.55 13.18
CA SER A 187 10.89 7.40 14.05
C SER A 187 12.17 6.60 14.31
N THR A 188 12.24 5.93 15.45
CA THR A 188 13.30 4.95 15.75
C THR A 188 13.06 3.59 15.09
N MET A 189 11.94 3.40 14.40
CA MET A 189 11.61 2.18 13.67
C MET A 189 12.51 2.03 12.43
N PRO A 190 13.25 0.91 12.30
CA PRO A 190 14.25 0.78 11.23
C PRO A 190 13.71 0.97 9.81
N THR A 191 12.53 0.43 9.51
CA THR A 191 11.88 0.57 8.20
C THR A 191 11.50 2.02 7.90
N ILE A 192 11.05 2.77 8.91
CA ILE A 192 10.69 4.17 8.77
C ILE A 192 11.92 5.06 8.57
N ILE A 193 13.07 4.73 9.17
CA ILE A 193 14.30 5.49 8.95
C ILE A 193 14.67 5.52 7.45
N SER A 194 14.61 4.37 6.78
CA SER A 194 14.88 4.27 5.35
C SER A 194 13.83 5.00 4.51
N SER A 195 12.55 4.78 4.82
CA SER A 195 11.42 5.41 4.13
C SER A 195 11.47 6.94 4.26
N LEU A 196 11.84 7.48 5.43
CA LEU A 196 11.93 8.91 5.66
C LEU A 196 12.98 9.61 4.79
N GLN A 197 14.11 8.94 4.52
CA GLN A 197 15.14 9.48 3.62
C GLN A 197 14.61 9.58 2.18
N LYS A 198 13.90 8.56 1.71
CA LYS A 198 13.22 8.57 0.42
C LYS A 198 12.23 9.73 0.32
N ILE A 199 11.36 9.86 1.32
CA ILE A 199 10.34 10.93 1.36
C ILE A 199 10.97 12.33 1.39
N ARG A 200 12.06 12.52 2.11
CA ARG A 200 12.82 13.78 2.08
C ARG A 200 13.22 14.15 0.65
N SER A 201 13.83 13.21 -0.08
CA SER A 201 14.23 13.43 -1.48
C SER A 201 13.04 13.76 -2.38
N VAL A 202 11.89 13.16 -2.14
CA VAL A 202 10.65 13.42 -2.89
C VAL A 202 10.09 14.81 -2.58
N ALA A 203 10.04 15.21 -1.32
CA ALA A 203 9.60 16.54 -0.91
C ALA A 203 10.51 17.64 -1.47
N GLU A 204 11.83 17.43 -1.43
CA GLU A 204 12.82 18.35 -2.02
C GLU A 204 12.63 18.48 -3.55
N ALA A 205 12.35 17.37 -4.26
CA ALA A 205 12.03 17.41 -5.68
C ALA A 205 10.73 18.17 -5.99
N ALA A 206 9.78 18.18 -5.06
CA ALA A 206 8.55 18.99 -5.15
C ALA A 206 8.74 20.46 -4.75
N GLY A 207 9.95 20.85 -4.36
CA GLY A 207 10.31 22.24 -4.06
C GLY A 207 10.26 22.62 -2.58
N PHE A 208 10.18 21.63 -1.67
CA PHE A 208 10.24 21.90 -0.23
C PHE A 208 11.69 22.08 0.23
N ASP A 209 11.93 23.14 1.01
CA ASP A 209 13.14 23.34 1.82
C ASP A 209 12.80 22.93 3.27
N LEU A 210 12.98 21.65 3.57
CA LEU A 210 12.47 21.05 4.80
C LEU A 210 13.24 21.52 6.03
N LEU A 211 12.52 21.97 7.05
CA LEU A 211 13.08 22.27 8.36
C LEU A 211 13.53 20.99 9.04
N ASP A 212 14.71 21.02 9.66
CA ASP A 212 15.16 19.97 10.57
C ASP A 212 14.83 20.35 12.03
N CYS A 213 13.64 19.99 12.47
CA CYS A 213 13.20 20.22 13.85
C CYS A 213 13.73 19.15 14.84
N GLY A 214 14.45 18.14 14.35
CA GLY A 214 15.05 17.09 15.19
C GLY A 214 14.05 16.16 15.87
N VAL A 215 12.77 16.19 15.47
CA VAL A 215 11.72 15.37 16.10
C VAL A 215 11.83 13.93 15.61
N THR A 216 12.16 13.02 16.55
CA THR A 216 12.21 11.57 16.29
C THR A 216 11.52 10.86 17.45
N LEU A 217 10.41 10.19 17.16
CA LEU A 217 9.62 9.48 18.17
C LEU A 217 10.07 8.02 18.29
N ASN A 218 10.07 7.50 19.51
CA ASN A 218 10.25 6.07 19.73
C ASN A 218 9.01 5.34 19.19
N TYR A 219 9.21 4.35 18.35
CA TYR A 219 8.09 3.61 17.74
C TYR A 219 7.25 2.82 18.77
N GLU A 220 7.79 2.54 19.95
CA GLU A 220 7.04 1.90 21.03
C GLU A 220 6.24 2.90 21.90
N GLY A 221 6.37 4.20 21.66
CA GLY A 221 5.73 5.28 22.39
C GLY A 221 6.70 6.03 23.32
N GLU A 222 6.27 7.23 23.73
CA GLU A 222 7.06 8.14 24.55
C GLU A 222 6.48 8.25 25.98
N ALA A 223 7.34 8.49 26.96
CA ALA A 223 6.91 8.79 28.31
C ALA A 223 6.22 10.16 28.42
N SER A 224 6.56 11.10 27.52
CA SER A 224 5.96 12.43 27.38
C SER A 224 6.23 12.97 25.98
N TYR A 225 5.20 13.53 25.35
CA TYR A 225 5.32 14.18 24.04
C TYR A 225 5.60 15.68 24.12
N VAL A 226 5.52 16.28 25.31
CA VAL A 226 5.73 17.71 25.51
C VAL A 226 7.08 18.23 24.99
N PRO A 227 8.22 17.53 25.23
CA PRO A 227 9.51 17.99 24.69
C PRO A 227 9.53 18.05 23.17
N PHE A 228 8.92 17.07 22.48
CA PHE A 228 8.86 17.02 21.02
C PHE A 228 7.95 18.10 20.45
N ALA A 229 6.81 18.36 21.09
CA ALA A 229 5.93 19.47 20.74
C ALA A 229 6.63 20.84 20.88
N GLN A 230 7.46 21.00 21.90
CA GLN A 230 8.28 22.21 22.08
C GLN A 230 9.33 22.35 20.97
N MET A 231 9.95 21.25 20.52
CA MET A 231 10.88 21.28 19.38
C MET A 231 10.19 21.76 18.09
N VAL A 232 8.97 21.30 17.79
CA VAL A 232 8.16 21.77 16.66
C VAL A 232 7.91 23.29 16.78
N LYS A 233 7.50 23.73 17.97
CA LYS A 233 7.20 25.15 18.24
C LYS A 233 8.42 26.05 18.05
N ASP A 234 9.54 25.64 18.62
CA ASP A 234 10.80 26.42 18.58
C ASP A 234 11.39 26.46 17.18
N CYS A 235 11.17 25.41 16.40
CA CYS A 235 11.56 25.30 15.00
C CYS A 235 10.71 26.17 14.08
N GLY A 236 9.50 26.53 14.48
CA GLY A 236 8.57 27.35 13.70
C GLY A 236 7.92 26.62 12.52
N ALA A 237 7.82 25.30 12.60
CA ALA A 237 7.15 24.52 11.56
C ALA A 237 5.68 24.90 11.42
N GLY A 238 5.24 25.14 10.19
CA GLY A 238 3.85 25.39 9.82
C GLY A 238 3.15 24.16 9.25
N GLY A 239 3.92 23.13 8.88
CA GLY A 239 3.41 21.86 8.41
C GLY A 239 4.19 20.67 9.00
N LEU A 240 3.50 19.57 9.27
CA LEU A 240 4.05 18.33 9.80
C LEU A 240 3.66 17.16 8.94
N TRP A 241 4.61 16.27 8.66
CA TRP A 241 4.36 15.01 8.01
C TRP A 241 4.94 13.82 8.80
N THR A 242 4.22 12.70 8.78
CA THR A 242 4.66 11.44 9.36
C THR A 242 4.43 10.27 8.42
N SER A 243 5.39 9.34 8.38
CA SER A 243 5.32 8.11 7.59
C SER A 243 4.67 6.94 8.33
N ARG A 244 4.22 7.15 9.55
CA ARG A 244 3.60 6.09 10.36
C ARG A 244 2.10 6.17 10.29
N SER A 245 1.45 5.01 10.32
CA SER A 245 0.00 4.93 10.51
C SER A 245 -0.44 5.67 11.78
N ALA A 246 -1.68 6.11 11.81
CA ALA A 246 -2.30 6.81 12.94
C ALA A 246 -2.43 5.90 14.17
N THR A 247 -1.33 5.67 14.86
CA THR A 247 -1.32 4.93 16.14
C THR A 247 -1.50 5.89 17.32
N PRO A 248 -1.81 5.40 18.53
CA PRO A 248 -1.87 6.24 19.72
C PRO A 248 -0.59 7.07 19.95
N ASN A 249 0.56 6.60 19.48
CA ASN A 249 1.82 7.33 19.58
C ASN A 249 1.78 8.65 18.81
N GLU A 250 1.41 8.60 17.52
CA GLU A 250 1.32 9.76 16.65
C GLU A 250 0.19 10.70 17.07
N LEU A 251 -0.96 10.16 17.44
CA LEU A 251 -2.12 10.93 17.90
C LEU A 251 -1.81 11.70 19.19
N ASN A 252 -1.10 11.08 20.14
CA ASN A 252 -0.66 11.76 21.37
C ASN A 252 0.40 12.85 21.09
N PHE A 253 1.26 12.64 20.10
CA PHE A 253 2.21 13.68 19.68
C PHE A 253 1.48 14.88 19.08
N PHE A 254 0.54 14.68 18.15
CA PHE A 254 -0.24 15.78 17.56
C PHE A 254 -1.06 16.52 18.61
N LYS A 255 -1.67 15.79 19.55
CA LYS A 255 -2.32 16.41 20.70
C LYS A 255 -1.38 17.33 21.48
N ALA A 256 -0.17 16.86 21.79
CA ALA A 256 0.81 17.69 22.50
C ALA A 256 1.25 18.91 21.70
N VAL A 257 1.36 18.82 20.38
CA VAL A 257 1.67 19.95 19.48
C VAL A 257 0.57 21.01 19.54
N THR A 258 -0.69 20.60 19.45
CA THR A 258 -1.85 21.51 19.57
C THR A 258 -1.91 22.15 20.97
N GLU A 259 -1.71 21.36 22.04
CA GLU A 259 -1.66 21.86 23.42
C GLU A 259 -0.49 22.84 23.67
N ALA A 260 0.60 22.73 22.93
CA ALA A 260 1.70 23.70 22.94
C ALA A 260 1.36 25.02 22.23
N GLY A 261 0.18 25.12 21.63
CA GLY A 261 -0.29 26.28 20.89
C GLY A 261 0.34 26.40 19.50
N VAL A 262 0.67 25.30 18.89
CA VAL A 262 1.04 25.20 17.47
C VAL A 262 -0.15 24.62 16.72
N ASP A 263 -0.50 25.25 15.60
CA ASP A 263 -1.61 24.84 14.72
C ASP A 263 -1.04 24.58 13.31
N PRO A 264 -0.34 23.43 13.12
CA PRO A 264 0.27 23.11 11.84
C PRO A 264 -0.73 22.46 10.91
N VAL A 265 -0.51 22.61 9.60
CA VAL A 265 -1.13 21.72 8.62
C VAL A 265 -0.57 20.30 8.83
N LEU A 266 -1.45 19.37 9.13
CA LEU A 266 -1.10 17.96 9.29
C LEU A 266 -1.22 17.26 7.96
N PHE A 267 -0.17 16.52 7.61
CA PHE A 267 -0.10 15.79 6.38
C PHE A 267 0.45 14.40 6.61
N GLY A 268 -0.24 13.40 6.12
CA GLY A 268 0.12 12.00 6.32
C GLY A 268 0.16 11.21 5.01
N GLU A 269 0.74 10.04 5.10
CA GLU A 269 0.57 9.02 4.07
C GLU A 269 -0.88 8.55 4.03
N ALA A 270 -1.21 7.81 2.99
CA ALA A 270 -2.54 7.24 2.79
C ALA A 270 -3.06 6.39 3.97
N THR A 271 -2.18 5.88 4.83
CA THR A 271 -2.56 5.18 6.07
C THR A 271 -3.23 6.07 7.14
N TRP A 272 -3.26 7.38 6.92
CA TRP A 272 -4.03 8.33 7.72
C TRP A 272 -5.48 8.48 7.23
N TYR A 273 -5.83 7.81 6.14
CA TYR A 273 -7.18 7.72 5.64
C TYR A 273 -7.87 6.47 6.18
N GLY A 274 -8.85 6.61 7.07
CA GLY A 274 -9.59 5.49 7.63
C GLY A 274 -10.51 5.88 8.79
N GLU A 275 -11.48 5.00 9.06
CA GLU A 275 -12.55 5.19 10.05
C GLU A 275 -12.02 5.55 11.44
N ALA A 276 -11.01 4.82 11.94
CA ALA A 276 -10.47 5.05 13.29
C ALA A 276 -9.86 6.46 13.46
N VAL A 277 -9.30 7.03 12.38
CA VAL A 277 -8.76 8.40 12.37
C VAL A 277 -9.90 9.41 12.37
N ALA A 278 -10.93 9.16 11.55
CA ALA A 278 -12.14 9.97 11.48
C ALA A 278 -12.89 10.00 12.82
N GLU A 279 -13.09 8.84 13.45
CA GLU A 279 -13.70 8.73 14.79
C GLU A 279 -12.90 9.47 15.86
N TYR A 280 -11.56 9.35 15.83
CA TYR A 280 -10.71 10.09 16.76
C TYR A 280 -10.89 11.60 16.59
N ASN A 281 -10.91 12.08 15.34
CA ASN A 281 -11.11 13.51 15.07
C ASN A 281 -12.51 13.98 15.47
N ALA A 282 -13.55 13.23 15.15
CA ALA A 282 -14.93 13.52 15.55
C ALA A 282 -15.08 13.67 17.08
N GLY A 283 -14.34 12.86 17.84
CA GLY A 283 -14.34 12.93 19.31
C GLY A 283 -13.47 14.04 19.91
N THR A 284 -12.47 14.54 19.19
CA THR A 284 -11.45 15.45 19.75
C THR A 284 -11.29 16.78 19.00
N GLY A 285 -11.53 16.83 17.70
CA GLY A 285 -11.22 17.95 16.81
C GLY A 285 -9.73 18.28 16.70
N LEU A 286 -8.83 17.38 17.12
CA LEU A 286 -7.40 17.68 17.27
C LEU A 286 -6.60 17.58 15.97
N ILE A 287 -7.13 16.87 14.99
CA ILE A 287 -6.50 16.66 13.68
C ILE A 287 -7.42 17.08 12.54
N ASP A 288 -8.33 18.00 12.84
CA ASP A 288 -9.22 18.57 11.84
C ASP A 288 -8.43 19.27 10.75
N GLY A 289 -8.81 19.09 9.49
CA GLY A 289 -8.06 19.60 8.34
C GLY A 289 -6.86 18.72 7.93
N LEU A 290 -6.60 17.59 8.60
CA LEU A 290 -5.55 16.65 8.19
C LEU A 290 -5.74 16.24 6.73
N MET A 291 -4.65 16.30 5.96
CA MET A 291 -4.62 15.85 4.57
C MET A 291 -3.86 14.54 4.44
N ALA A 292 -4.32 13.67 3.54
CA ALA A 292 -3.61 12.46 3.16
C ALA A 292 -3.54 12.33 1.63
N GLY A 293 -2.33 12.02 1.13
CA GLY A 293 -2.13 11.77 -0.29
C GLY A 293 -2.38 10.30 -0.62
N MET A 294 -3.11 10.03 -1.71
CA MET A 294 -3.50 8.67 -2.10
C MET A 294 -3.33 8.41 -3.59
N GLN A 295 -3.10 7.16 -3.92
CA GLN A 295 -3.21 6.63 -5.28
C GLN A 295 -4.49 5.78 -5.46
N PHE A 296 -5.27 5.62 -4.41
CA PHE A 296 -6.55 4.90 -4.39
C PHE A 296 -7.73 5.86 -4.44
N GLN A 297 -8.86 5.38 -4.95
CA GLN A 297 -10.13 6.08 -4.85
C GLN A 297 -10.58 6.12 -3.40
N PRO A 298 -11.06 7.26 -2.89
CA PRO A 298 -11.68 7.33 -1.56
C PRO A 298 -12.94 6.44 -1.47
N LEU A 299 -13.23 5.93 -0.29
CA LEU A 299 -14.45 5.15 -0.01
C LEU A 299 -15.73 5.95 -0.27
N GLU A 300 -15.66 7.27 -0.08
CA GLU A 300 -16.74 8.23 -0.35
C GLU A 300 -17.13 8.27 -1.83
N ASN A 301 -16.28 7.77 -2.72
CA ASN A 301 -16.58 7.65 -4.15
C ASN A 301 -17.31 6.35 -4.52
N ALA A 302 -17.77 5.53 -3.56
CA ALA A 302 -18.44 4.26 -3.82
C ALA A 302 -19.65 4.39 -4.76
N ASP A 303 -20.42 5.48 -4.66
CA ASP A 303 -21.59 5.72 -5.54
C ASP A 303 -21.21 5.94 -7.01
N SER A 304 -19.98 6.34 -7.31
CA SER A 304 -19.51 6.71 -8.65
C SER A 304 -18.41 5.77 -9.19
N VAL A 305 -17.76 5.00 -8.31
CA VAL A 305 -16.66 4.09 -8.66
C VAL A 305 -17.06 2.64 -8.33
N PRO A 306 -17.46 1.85 -9.34
CA PRO A 306 -17.97 0.48 -9.12
C PRO A 306 -17.01 -0.44 -8.37
N ALA A 307 -15.69 -0.26 -8.54
CA ALA A 307 -14.68 -1.06 -7.82
C ALA A 307 -14.69 -0.77 -6.32
N VAL A 308 -14.86 0.50 -5.92
CA VAL A 308 -14.97 0.90 -4.51
C VAL A 308 -16.27 0.36 -3.92
N ALA A 309 -17.40 0.50 -4.64
CA ALA A 309 -18.68 -0.06 -4.22
C ALA A 309 -18.59 -1.58 -3.99
N LYS A 310 -17.91 -2.29 -4.91
CA LYS A 310 -17.75 -3.75 -4.79
C LYS A 310 -16.83 -4.14 -3.63
N TYR A 311 -15.76 -3.40 -3.40
CA TYR A 311 -14.89 -3.59 -2.24
C TYR A 311 -15.66 -3.44 -0.93
N VAL A 312 -16.40 -2.33 -0.78
CA VAL A 312 -17.22 -2.06 0.42
C VAL A 312 -18.26 -3.15 0.61
N GLU A 313 -19.03 -3.50 -0.43
CA GLU A 313 -20.02 -4.58 -0.39
C GLU A 313 -19.45 -5.90 0.15
N LEU A 314 -18.30 -6.32 -0.38
CA LEU A 314 -17.70 -7.61 -0.04
C LEU A 314 -17.15 -7.64 1.39
N VAL A 315 -16.46 -6.57 1.80
CA VAL A 315 -15.81 -6.51 3.12
C VAL A 315 -16.84 -6.30 4.22
N GLU A 316 -17.76 -5.34 4.07
CA GLU A 316 -18.82 -5.08 5.06
C GLU A 316 -19.84 -6.23 5.14
N GLY A 317 -20.07 -6.94 4.03
CA GLY A 317 -20.90 -8.15 4.01
C GLY A 317 -20.39 -9.28 4.91
N ARG A 318 -19.15 -9.15 5.42
CA ARG A 318 -18.52 -10.06 6.39
C ARG A 318 -18.23 -9.41 7.74
N ASP A 319 -18.83 -8.28 8.04
CA ASP A 319 -18.54 -7.45 9.23
C ASP A 319 -17.03 -7.04 9.31
N GLY A 320 -16.36 -6.96 8.15
CA GLY A 320 -14.96 -6.55 8.02
C GLY A 320 -14.81 -5.04 8.00
N LYS A 321 -13.58 -4.57 8.23
CA LYS A 321 -13.26 -3.14 8.20
C LYS A 321 -12.82 -2.71 6.81
N THR A 322 -13.42 -1.63 6.33
CA THR A 322 -13.03 -0.98 5.07
C THR A 322 -12.01 0.13 5.36
N ALA A 323 -10.85 0.07 4.70
CA ALA A 323 -9.82 1.10 4.75
C ALA A 323 -8.85 0.95 3.58
N LEU A 324 -7.92 1.90 3.44
CA LEU A 324 -6.93 1.90 2.37
C LEU A 324 -6.13 0.59 2.27
N LEU A 325 -5.61 0.08 3.41
CA LEU A 325 -4.78 -1.14 3.38
C LEU A 325 -5.60 -2.37 2.96
N GLY A 326 -6.91 -2.39 3.25
CA GLY A 326 -7.82 -3.39 2.71
C GLY A 326 -7.98 -3.29 1.19
N MET A 327 -8.05 -2.06 0.63
CA MET A 327 -8.04 -1.86 -0.83
C MET A 327 -6.72 -2.30 -1.46
N GLN A 328 -5.59 -2.06 -0.80
CA GLN A 328 -4.28 -2.54 -1.26
C GLN A 328 -4.23 -4.07 -1.30
N ALA A 329 -4.70 -4.74 -0.25
CA ALA A 329 -4.78 -6.20 -0.20
C ALA A 329 -5.73 -6.75 -1.28
N THR A 330 -6.85 -6.07 -1.53
CA THR A 330 -7.81 -6.41 -2.58
C THR A 330 -7.18 -6.31 -3.98
N SER A 331 -6.49 -5.20 -4.28
CA SER A 331 -5.77 -5.05 -5.56
C SER A 331 -4.71 -6.12 -5.75
N SER A 332 -3.98 -6.48 -4.69
CA SER A 332 -2.98 -7.54 -4.69
C SER A 332 -3.61 -8.93 -4.93
N PHE A 333 -4.76 -9.19 -4.31
CA PHE A 333 -5.52 -10.42 -4.59
C PHE A 333 -5.94 -10.50 -6.05
N LEU A 334 -6.51 -9.44 -6.60
CA LEU A 334 -6.96 -9.39 -8.00
C LEU A 334 -5.80 -9.57 -8.97
N LEU A 335 -4.65 -8.92 -8.71
CA LEU A 335 -3.43 -9.06 -9.50
C LEU A 335 -2.93 -10.52 -9.50
N TRP A 336 -2.84 -11.13 -8.31
CA TRP A 336 -2.48 -12.53 -8.15
C TRP A 336 -3.47 -13.46 -8.86
N ALA A 337 -4.77 -13.25 -8.69
CA ALA A 337 -5.80 -14.09 -9.29
C ALA A 337 -5.79 -14.03 -10.81
N THR A 338 -5.55 -12.83 -11.39
CA THR A 338 -5.41 -12.64 -12.84
C THR A 338 -4.24 -13.45 -13.41
N ALA A 339 -3.07 -13.38 -12.76
CA ALA A 339 -1.91 -14.16 -13.16
C ALA A 339 -2.12 -15.68 -12.96
N ALA A 340 -2.80 -16.07 -11.88
CA ALA A 340 -3.08 -17.48 -11.60
C ALA A 340 -4.06 -18.10 -12.60
N ASP A 341 -5.07 -17.34 -13.03
CA ASP A 341 -5.99 -17.77 -14.10
C ASP A 341 -5.27 -17.95 -15.43
N ALA A 342 -4.37 -17.03 -15.79
CA ALA A 342 -3.54 -17.13 -16.99
C ALA A 342 -2.64 -18.37 -17.00
N CYS A 343 -2.12 -18.80 -15.83
CA CYS A 343 -1.34 -20.04 -15.69
C CYS A 343 -2.16 -21.32 -15.86
N GLY A 344 -3.46 -21.30 -15.59
CA GLY A 344 -4.36 -22.44 -15.76
C GLY A 344 -3.89 -23.72 -15.07
N SER A 345 -3.76 -24.83 -15.82
CA SER A 345 -3.28 -26.10 -15.27
C SER A 345 -1.79 -26.08 -14.93
N ASP A 346 -1.01 -25.21 -15.54
CA ASP A 346 0.46 -25.12 -15.36
C ASP A 346 0.84 -24.16 -14.20
N LEU A 347 -0.02 -24.09 -13.18
CA LEU A 347 0.13 -23.18 -12.05
C LEU A 347 1.35 -23.56 -11.20
N THR A 348 2.47 -22.91 -11.47
CA THR A 348 3.73 -23.01 -10.74
C THR A 348 4.21 -21.63 -10.31
N ARG A 349 5.06 -21.52 -9.29
CA ARG A 349 5.68 -20.24 -8.90
C ARG A 349 6.42 -19.56 -10.06
N GLN A 350 7.03 -20.37 -10.95
CA GLN A 350 7.69 -19.83 -12.13
C GLN A 350 6.67 -19.22 -13.10
N CYS A 351 5.55 -19.89 -13.40
CA CYS A 351 4.51 -19.32 -14.24
C CYS A 351 3.95 -18.02 -13.63
N MET A 352 3.69 -18.00 -12.32
CA MET A 352 3.22 -16.80 -11.64
C MET A 352 4.19 -15.64 -11.78
N ILE A 353 5.51 -15.88 -11.68
CA ILE A 353 6.52 -14.86 -11.84
C ILE A 353 6.54 -14.34 -13.28
N ASP A 354 6.44 -15.22 -14.27
CA ASP A 354 6.43 -14.87 -15.69
C ASP A 354 5.18 -14.03 -16.02
N GLU A 355 3.99 -14.46 -15.59
CA GLU A 355 2.74 -13.72 -15.81
C GLU A 355 2.71 -12.38 -15.08
N LEU A 356 3.05 -12.34 -13.77
CA LEU A 356 3.08 -11.09 -13.00
C LEU A 356 4.07 -10.08 -13.56
N SER A 357 5.21 -10.54 -14.07
CA SER A 357 6.20 -9.66 -14.70
C SER A 357 5.74 -9.08 -16.04
N SER A 358 4.72 -9.66 -16.67
CA SER A 358 4.15 -9.19 -17.94
C SER A 358 3.04 -8.15 -17.77
N ILE A 359 2.57 -7.90 -16.53
CA ILE A 359 1.48 -6.95 -16.27
C ILE A 359 2.08 -5.55 -16.07
N HIS A 360 1.88 -4.67 -17.06
CA HIS A 360 2.43 -3.32 -17.10
C HIS A 360 1.37 -2.21 -16.96
N GLU A 361 0.09 -2.55 -16.97
CA GLU A 361 -1.02 -1.62 -16.75
C GLU A 361 -1.99 -2.26 -15.76
N TRP A 362 -2.05 -1.71 -14.55
CA TRP A 362 -2.86 -2.27 -13.47
C TRP A 362 -3.51 -1.17 -12.64
N ASP A 363 -4.84 -1.24 -12.47
CA ASP A 363 -5.63 -0.29 -11.67
C ASP A 363 -6.54 -0.96 -10.63
N GLY A 364 -6.41 -2.29 -10.46
CA GLY A 364 -7.27 -3.04 -9.54
C GLY A 364 -8.76 -3.01 -9.90
N GLY A 365 -9.09 -2.90 -11.20
CA GLY A 365 -10.46 -2.78 -11.68
C GLY A 365 -11.08 -1.39 -11.45
N GLY A 366 -10.24 -0.37 -11.31
CA GLY A 366 -10.61 1.02 -11.04
C GLY A 366 -10.49 1.41 -9.56
N LEU A 367 -9.89 0.58 -8.70
CA LEU A 367 -9.63 0.94 -7.31
C LEU A 367 -8.58 2.05 -7.16
N HIS A 368 -7.62 2.11 -8.06
CA HIS A 368 -6.50 3.04 -7.96
C HIS A 368 -6.00 3.52 -9.31
N ALA A 369 -5.14 4.51 -9.30
CA ALA A 369 -4.45 5.00 -10.48
C ALA A 369 -3.58 3.91 -11.12
N VAL A 370 -3.48 3.91 -12.45
CA VAL A 370 -2.75 2.88 -13.20
C VAL A 370 -1.28 2.83 -12.77
N THR A 371 -0.81 1.64 -12.47
CA THR A 371 0.56 1.30 -12.07
C THR A 371 1.19 0.30 -13.03
N ASP A 372 2.48 0.03 -12.86
CA ASP A 372 3.22 -1.02 -13.58
C ASP A 372 3.84 -2.02 -12.60
N PRO A 373 3.07 -3.05 -12.17
CA PRO A 373 3.58 -4.08 -11.28
C PRO A 373 4.75 -4.88 -11.85
N GLY A 374 4.73 -5.16 -13.16
CA GLY A 374 5.78 -5.94 -13.83
C GLY A 374 7.13 -5.24 -13.82
N ALA A 375 7.15 -3.92 -13.98
CA ALA A 375 8.36 -3.11 -13.89
C ALA A 375 8.61 -2.54 -12.48
N ASN A 376 7.78 -2.89 -11.49
CA ASN A 376 7.83 -2.33 -10.15
C ASN A 376 7.87 -0.79 -10.16
N LEU A 377 6.90 -0.16 -10.88
CA LEU A 377 6.79 1.29 -11.01
C LEU A 377 5.45 1.79 -10.47
N PRO A 378 5.46 2.81 -9.58
CA PRO A 378 4.23 3.44 -9.11
C PRO A 378 3.56 4.24 -10.23
N SER A 379 2.31 4.64 -10.00
CA SER A 379 1.58 5.56 -10.88
C SER A 379 2.21 6.96 -10.90
N PRO A 380 2.18 7.68 -12.02
CA PRO A 380 2.43 9.12 -12.06
C PRO A 380 1.20 9.94 -11.65
N CYS A 381 0.20 9.34 -11.02
CA CYS A 381 -1.06 9.96 -10.67
C CYS A 381 -1.32 9.88 -9.15
N GLY A 382 -2.10 10.81 -8.62
CA GLY A 382 -2.54 10.79 -7.23
C GLY A 382 -3.64 11.81 -6.96
N LEU A 383 -4.19 11.73 -5.76
CA LEU A 383 -5.16 12.68 -5.23
C LEU A 383 -4.87 12.94 -3.75
N MET A 384 -5.46 14.00 -3.19
CA MET A 384 -5.45 14.26 -1.75
C MET A 384 -6.88 14.25 -1.21
N VAL A 385 -7.03 13.68 -0.03
CA VAL A 385 -8.23 13.80 0.80
C VAL A 385 -7.96 14.68 2.00
N GLN A 386 -9.02 15.31 2.52
CA GLN A 386 -8.98 16.11 3.75
C GLN A 386 -10.05 15.61 4.71
N LEU A 387 -9.70 15.59 5.99
CA LEU A 387 -10.58 15.23 7.09
C LEU A 387 -11.26 16.49 7.64
N ASP A 388 -12.58 16.48 7.72
CA ASP A 388 -13.43 17.51 8.33
C ASP A 388 -14.42 16.83 9.29
N GLY A 389 -14.24 17.02 10.58
CA GLY A 389 -15.02 16.31 11.59
C GLY A 389 -14.79 14.79 11.53
N ALA A 390 -15.79 14.05 11.09
CA ALA A 390 -15.74 12.59 10.88
C ALA A 390 -15.66 12.19 9.41
N ASP A 391 -15.68 13.15 8.50
CA ASP A 391 -15.85 12.88 7.09
C ASP A 391 -14.58 13.22 6.31
N TYR A 392 -14.18 12.32 5.40
CA TYR A 392 -13.17 12.65 4.41
C TYR A 392 -13.84 13.17 3.13
N SER A 393 -13.15 14.05 2.48
CA SER A 393 -13.51 14.51 1.14
C SER A 393 -12.28 14.65 0.27
N GLN A 394 -12.43 14.46 -1.05
CA GLN A 394 -11.35 14.72 -1.98
C GLN A 394 -11.07 16.23 -2.02
N ALA A 395 -9.86 16.61 -1.59
CA ALA A 395 -9.40 18.00 -1.57
C ALA A 395 -8.72 18.41 -2.87
N TYR A 396 -8.04 17.47 -3.55
CA TYR A 396 -7.31 17.72 -4.79
C TYR A 396 -7.16 16.46 -5.64
N PRO A 397 -7.39 16.51 -6.98
CA PRO A 397 -8.07 17.63 -7.64
C PRO A 397 -9.52 17.79 -7.16
N SER A 398 -10.14 18.94 -7.44
CA SER A 398 -11.49 19.26 -6.95
C SER A 398 -12.60 18.40 -7.55
N ASP A 399 -12.33 17.76 -8.69
CA ASP A 399 -13.28 16.86 -9.35
C ASP A 399 -13.21 15.48 -8.69
N SER A 400 -14.29 15.08 -8.03
CA SER A 400 -14.36 13.79 -7.35
C SER A 400 -14.16 12.60 -8.32
N ALA A 401 -13.60 11.53 -7.80
CA ALA A 401 -13.24 10.30 -8.54
C ALA A 401 -12.19 10.49 -9.65
N GLN A 402 -11.50 11.62 -9.70
CA GLN A 402 -10.40 11.84 -10.64
C GLN A 402 -9.06 11.89 -9.94
N PHE A 403 -8.04 11.34 -10.60
CA PHE A 403 -6.65 11.53 -10.22
C PHE A 403 -6.05 12.66 -11.05
N GLU A 404 -5.15 13.42 -10.46
CA GLU A 404 -4.25 14.26 -11.25
C GLU A 404 -3.00 13.49 -11.59
N CYS A 405 -2.55 13.61 -12.84
CA CYS A 405 -1.41 12.87 -13.39
C CYS A 405 -0.38 13.83 -13.98
N ASP A 406 0.87 13.68 -13.58
CA ASP A 406 2.01 14.41 -14.13
C ASP A 406 3.27 13.50 -14.04
N GLU A 407 4.04 13.41 -15.11
CA GLU A 407 5.30 12.66 -15.13
C GLU A 407 6.30 13.15 -14.07
N ARG A 408 6.21 14.40 -13.63
CA ARG A 408 7.03 14.95 -12.52
C ARG A 408 6.78 14.23 -11.19
N TYR A 409 5.61 13.58 -11.04
CA TYR A 409 5.27 12.83 -9.83
C TYR A 409 6.08 11.56 -9.68
N LEU A 410 6.69 11.04 -10.75
CA LEU A 410 7.64 9.94 -10.67
C LEU A 410 9.04 10.47 -10.32
N VAL A 411 9.31 10.55 -9.03
CA VAL A 411 10.60 11.03 -8.51
C VAL A 411 11.59 9.88 -8.42
N ARG A 412 12.72 9.98 -9.13
CA ARG A 412 13.81 9.03 -8.98
C ARG A 412 14.60 9.34 -7.73
N THR A 413 14.91 8.29 -6.99
CA THR A 413 15.61 8.35 -5.71
C THR A 413 16.81 7.42 -5.73
N ASP A 414 17.82 7.69 -4.91
CA ASP A 414 19.06 6.90 -4.87
C ASP A 414 18.96 5.83 -3.78
N ALA A 415 18.71 4.58 -4.18
CA ALA A 415 18.59 3.44 -3.28
C ALA A 415 19.85 3.21 -2.42
N SER A 416 21.03 3.59 -2.90
CA SER A 416 22.29 3.42 -2.16
C SER A 416 22.36 4.25 -0.88
N THR A 417 21.63 5.38 -0.83
CA THR A 417 21.55 6.25 0.36
C THR A 417 20.82 5.56 1.52
N TRP A 418 20.06 4.49 1.25
CA TRP A 418 19.33 3.73 2.27
C TRP A 418 19.92 2.37 2.58
N GLY A 419 21.18 2.14 2.13
CA GLY A 419 21.92 0.91 2.40
C GLY A 419 21.43 -0.29 1.58
N THR A 420 20.78 -0.04 0.43
CA THR A 420 20.27 -1.08 -0.48
C THR A 420 20.98 -0.94 -1.83
N GLU A 421 21.53 -2.04 -2.31
CA GLU A 421 22.07 -2.15 -3.66
C GLU A 421 21.05 -2.85 -4.56
N LEU A 422 20.72 -2.23 -5.69
CA LEU A 422 19.88 -2.81 -6.72
C LEU A 422 20.73 -3.33 -7.88
N GLY A 423 20.34 -4.49 -8.43
CA GLY A 423 20.85 -5.00 -9.70
C GLY A 423 20.38 -4.17 -10.90
N GLU A 424 20.84 -4.53 -12.09
CA GLU A 424 20.41 -3.88 -13.35
C GLU A 424 18.91 -4.03 -13.61
N ASP A 425 18.31 -5.10 -13.08
CA ASP A 425 16.88 -5.40 -13.10
C ASP A 425 16.08 -4.67 -11.99
N ARG A 426 16.72 -3.78 -11.23
CA ARG A 426 16.17 -3.05 -10.09
C ARG A 426 15.75 -3.93 -8.89
N VAL A 427 16.25 -5.18 -8.84
CA VAL A 427 16.02 -6.11 -7.73
C VAL A 427 17.11 -5.92 -6.66
N ALA A 428 16.69 -5.93 -5.38
CA ALA A 428 17.60 -5.83 -4.24
C ALA A 428 18.53 -7.05 -4.18
N THR A 429 19.84 -6.81 -4.14
CA THR A 429 20.87 -7.86 -4.29
C THR A 429 21.20 -8.59 -2.99
N LYS A 430 20.85 -8.05 -1.84
CA LYS A 430 21.26 -8.49 -0.50
C LYS A 430 21.02 -9.98 -0.21
N PHE A 431 19.91 -10.53 -0.67
CA PHE A 431 19.53 -11.93 -0.43
C PHE A 431 19.47 -12.76 -1.71
N LEU A 432 19.95 -12.23 -2.84
CA LEU A 432 19.99 -12.96 -4.10
C LEU A 432 20.96 -14.15 -4.01
N GLY A 433 20.50 -15.31 -4.50
CA GLY A 433 21.28 -16.52 -4.63
C GLY A 433 20.99 -17.20 -5.97
N PRO A 434 21.83 -18.16 -6.39
CA PRO A 434 21.71 -18.77 -7.72
C PRO A 434 20.44 -19.63 -7.91
N ALA A 435 19.72 -19.93 -6.85
CA ALA A 435 18.49 -20.68 -6.89
C ALA A 435 17.19 -19.82 -6.86
N VAL A 436 17.34 -18.49 -6.77
CA VAL A 436 16.20 -17.57 -6.76
C VAL A 436 15.55 -17.56 -8.14
N LEU A 437 14.22 -17.73 -8.17
CA LEU A 437 13.46 -17.69 -9.41
C LEU A 437 13.44 -16.26 -9.97
N THR A 438 13.56 -16.17 -11.30
CA THR A 438 13.49 -14.91 -12.05
C THR A 438 12.52 -15.06 -13.21
N PRO A 439 11.93 -13.96 -13.74
CA PRO A 439 11.14 -14.00 -14.96
C PRO A 439 11.93 -14.62 -16.11
N ARG A 440 11.23 -15.40 -16.93
CA ARG A 440 11.77 -15.92 -18.18
C ARG A 440 11.50 -14.93 -19.31
N ALA A 441 12.51 -14.72 -20.16
CA ALA A 441 12.40 -13.87 -21.34
C ALA A 441 11.52 -14.50 -22.44
#